data_aa5d74d8a75ac054361892c602b4fe60
#
_entry.id   aa5d74d8a75ac054361892c602b4fe60
#
_cell.length_a   1.000
_cell.length_b   1.000
_cell.length_c   1.000
_cell.angle_alpha   90.00
_cell.angle_beta   90.00
_cell.angle_gamma   90.00
#
_symmetry.space_group_name_H-M   'P 1'
#
loop_
_entity.id
_entity.type
_entity.pdbx_description
1 polymer ?
#
loop_
_entity_poly.entity_id
_entity_poly.type
_entity_poly.pdbx_seq_one_letter_code
_entity_poly.pdbx_strand_id
1 'polypeptide(L)'
;KSSDIVGEGGPTFIINTGKYDVILNGTVKLYEDDNCNQPIIATHEILHVIGFKHVEDKDSIMYKISNCNQELTQNIVDEIALKYKDPALPDMAFKKTQVEKDGRYINFEVSIFNIGLSGTENTNIKIITNDREIKTYSLNDFSVGSGKIIKVKNLLVPDSITGLTFIIDKNNDIPEINETNNGEEIVF
;
A
#
# COMPACT_ATOMS: atom_id res chain seq x y z
N LYS A 1 -22.89 -36.15 8.40
CA LYS A 1 -21.76 -36.27 7.48
C LYS A 1 -21.02 -34.96 7.57
N SER A 2 -19.80 -34.98 8.07
CA SER A 2 -18.85 -33.90 7.94
C SER A 2 -18.75 -33.57 6.44
N SER A 3 -18.91 -32.32 6.05
CA SER A 3 -18.53 -31.89 4.70
C SER A 3 -17.02 -32.07 4.64
N ASP A 4 -16.56 -33.03 3.86
CA ASP A 4 -15.14 -33.27 3.72
C ASP A 4 -14.55 -32.03 3.02
N ILE A 5 -13.68 -31.32 3.74
CA ILE A 5 -12.97 -30.17 3.22
C ILE A 5 -11.91 -30.71 2.26
N VAL A 6 -12.03 -30.38 0.98
CA VAL A 6 -11.11 -30.86 -0.07
C VAL A 6 -9.87 -29.98 -0.24
N GLY A 7 -9.93 -28.74 0.23
CA GLY A 7 -8.82 -27.79 0.24
C GLY A 7 -9.06 -26.64 1.21
N GLU A 8 -8.01 -25.90 1.49
CA GLU A 8 -8.04 -24.64 2.25
C GLU A 8 -7.09 -23.64 1.59
N GLY A 9 -7.57 -22.44 1.31
CA GLY A 9 -6.77 -21.33 0.82
C GLY A 9 -7.11 -20.02 1.53
N GLY A 10 -6.11 -19.17 1.70
CA GLY A 10 -6.34 -17.84 2.26
C GLY A 10 -5.07 -17.03 2.47
N PRO A 11 -5.21 -15.70 2.57
CA PRO A 11 -4.08 -14.85 2.93
C PRO A 11 -3.68 -15.09 4.39
N THR A 12 -2.37 -15.15 4.64
CA THR A 12 -1.80 -15.33 5.99
C THR A 12 -1.19 -14.05 6.53
N PHE A 13 -0.86 -13.12 5.64
CA PHE A 13 -0.34 -11.82 6.05
C PHE A 13 -0.86 -10.71 5.11
N ILE A 14 -1.63 -9.79 5.68
CA ILE A 14 -2.21 -8.62 5.00
C ILE A 14 -1.75 -7.37 5.72
N ILE A 15 -1.31 -6.35 4.95
CA ILE A 15 -1.04 -5.01 5.45
C ILE A 15 -2.11 -4.07 4.91
N ASN A 16 -2.80 -3.38 5.81
CA ASN A 16 -3.65 -2.25 5.44
C ASN A 16 -2.81 -0.97 5.40
N THR A 17 -2.69 -0.36 4.22
CA THR A 17 -1.92 0.87 4.02
C THR A 17 -2.77 2.13 4.25
N GLY A 18 -4.07 1.97 4.47
CA GLY A 18 -5.06 3.04 4.49
C GLY A 18 -5.66 3.35 3.12
N LYS A 19 -5.03 2.89 2.04
CA LYS A 19 -5.50 2.99 0.64
C LYS A 19 -5.74 1.60 0.04
N TYR A 20 -4.91 0.63 0.39
CA TYR A 20 -4.94 -0.74 -0.10
C TYR A 20 -4.87 -1.75 1.06
N ASP A 21 -5.46 -2.92 0.84
CA ASP A 21 -5.18 -4.13 1.60
C ASP A 21 -4.18 -4.97 0.78
N VAL A 22 -2.92 -4.96 1.18
CA VAL A 22 -1.84 -5.60 0.45
C VAL A 22 -1.58 -6.98 1.03
N ILE A 23 -1.86 -8.03 0.25
CA ILE A 23 -1.59 -9.41 0.63
C ILE A 23 -0.11 -9.71 0.36
N LEU A 24 0.67 -9.92 1.41
CA LEU A 24 2.09 -10.22 1.31
C LEU A 24 2.39 -11.71 1.34
N ASN A 25 1.48 -12.51 1.91
CA ASN A 25 1.65 -13.96 1.99
C ASN A 25 0.30 -14.66 2.08
N GLY A 26 0.26 -15.90 1.61
CA GLY A 26 -0.91 -16.77 1.68
C GLY A 26 -0.51 -18.24 1.72
N THR A 27 -1.47 -19.09 2.04
CA THR A 27 -1.27 -20.54 2.11
C THR A 27 -2.39 -21.25 1.34
N VAL A 28 -2.01 -22.29 0.63
CA VAL A 28 -2.92 -23.26 0.00
C VAL A 28 -2.59 -24.64 0.54
N LYS A 29 -3.60 -25.38 0.95
CA LYS A 29 -3.50 -26.80 1.32
C LYS A 29 -4.52 -27.58 0.51
N LEU A 30 -4.10 -28.64 -0.11
CA LEU A 30 -4.95 -29.56 -0.85
C LEU A 30 -5.00 -30.88 -0.08
N TYR A 31 -6.19 -31.37 0.22
CA TYR A 31 -6.43 -32.60 0.97
C TYR A 31 -6.85 -33.75 0.07
N GLU A 32 -7.42 -33.43 -1.10
CA GLU A 32 -7.85 -34.38 -2.09
C GLU A 32 -7.42 -33.94 -3.48
N ASP A 33 -7.20 -34.93 -4.36
CA ASP A 33 -7.01 -34.69 -5.78
C ASP A 33 -8.38 -34.60 -6.48
N ASP A 34 -8.57 -33.54 -7.24
CA ASP A 34 -9.73 -33.42 -8.10
C ASP A 34 -9.55 -34.25 -9.36
N ASN A 35 -9.78 -35.34 -9.64
CA ASN A 35 -9.60 -36.11 -10.88
C ASN A 35 -10.18 -35.41 -12.12
N CYS A 36 -10.10 -34.08 -12.17
CA CYS A 36 -10.59 -33.23 -13.23
C CYS A 36 -9.49 -32.94 -14.28
N ASN A 37 -9.89 -32.58 -15.49
CA ASN A 37 -8.95 -32.17 -16.54
C ASN A 37 -8.19 -30.86 -16.22
N GLN A 38 -8.75 -30.07 -15.29
CA GLN A 38 -8.16 -28.82 -14.80
C GLN A 38 -8.08 -28.89 -13.28
N PRO A 39 -7.11 -28.20 -12.67
CA PRO A 39 -6.91 -28.23 -11.21
C PRO A 39 -7.94 -27.32 -10.49
N ILE A 40 -9.19 -27.74 -10.47
CA ILE A 40 -10.32 -26.95 -9.94
C ILE A 40 -10.13 -26.58 -8.48
N ILE A 41 -9.80 -27.56 -7.60
CA ILE A 41 -9.60 -27.31 -6.18
C ILE A 41 -8.44 -26.36 -5.97
N ALA A 42 -7.30 -26.58 -6.61
CA ALA A 42 -6.13 -25.73 -6.44
C ALA A 42 -6.40 -24.28 -6.90
N THR A 43 -7.10 -24.10 -8.02
CA THR A 43 -7.47 -22.78 -8.52
C THR A 43 -8.42 -22.06 -7.58
N HIS A 44 -9.43 -22.77 -7.06
CA HIS A 44 -10.37 -22.27 -6.06
C HIS A 44 -9.61 -21.72 -4.82
N GLU A 45 -8.69 -22.52 -4.27
CA GLU A 45 -7.93 -22.16 -3.08
C GLU A 45 -6.94 -20.99 -3.33
N ILE A 46 -6.35 -20.91 -4.53
CA ILE A 46 -5.52 -19.76 -4.93
C ILE A 46 -6.36 -18.47 -5.01
N LEU A 47 -7.59 -18.55 -5.52
CA LEU A 47 -8.49 -17.40 -5.55
C LEU A 47 -8.84 -16.91 -4.14
N HIS A 48 -8.98 -17.81 -3.17
CA HIS A 48 -9.11 -17.44 -1.76
C HIS A 48 -7.87 -16.69 -1.25
N VAL A 49 -6.66 -17.09 -1.65
CA VAL A 49 -5.42 -16.38 -1.26
C VAL A 49 -5.43 -14.93 -1.73
N ILE A 50 -5.93 -14.67 -2.94
CA ILE A 50 -6.02 -13.32 -3.49
C ILE A 50 -7.32 -12.58 -3.12
N GLY A 51 -8.07 -13.11 -2.15
CA GLY A 51 -9.16 -12.42 -1.47
C GLY A 51 -10.57 -12.65 -2.04
N PHE A 52 -10.75 -13.63 -2.93
CA PHE A 52 -12.09 -14.00 -3.39
C PHE A 52 -12.83 -14.81 -2.34
N LYS A 53 -14.15 -14.63 -2.28
CA LYS A 53 -15.06 -15.36 -1.41
C LYS A 53 -15.93 -16.30 -2.22
N HIS A 54 -16.56 -17.27 -1.57
CA HIS A 54 -17.57 -18.13 -2.22
C HIS A 54 -18.69 -17.30 -2.82
N VAL A 55 -19.19 -17.78 -3.94
CA VAL A 55 -20.38 -17.26 -4.64
C VAL A 55 -21.48 -18.32 -4.71
N GLU A 56 -22.72 -17.91 -4.99
CA GLU A 56 -23.87 -18.83 -5.10
C GLU A 56 -24.03 -19.46 -6.50
N ASP A 57 -23.27 -18.95 -7.50
CA ASP A 57 -23.27 -19.49 -8.85
C ASP A 57 -22.54 -20.84 -8.88
N LYS A 58 -23.27 -21.90 -9.25
CA LYS A 58 -22.76 -23.29 -9.25
C LYS A 58 -21.78 -23.59 -10.39
N ASP A 59 -21.80 -22.79 -11.44
CA ASP A 59 -20.90 -22.92 -12.58
C ASP A 59 -19.58 -22.18 -12.35
N SER A 60 -19.53 -21.31 -11.35
CA SER A 60 -18.32 -20.60 -10.95
C SER A 60 -17.36 -21.49 -10.18
N ILE A 61 -16.07 -21.37 -10.48
CA ILE A 61 -14.99 -22.00 -9.71
C ILE A 61 -15.01 -21.61 -8.22
N MET A 62 -15.61 -20.44 -7.87
CA MET A 62 -15.75 -19.98 -6.48
C MET A 62 -17.04 -20.46 -5.79
N TYR A 63 -17.77 -21.40 -6.37
CA TYR A 63 -18.87 -22.05 -5.66
C TYR A 63 -18.32 -22.95 -4.55
N LYS A 64 -19.00 -22.99 -3.40
CA LYS A 64 -18.52 -23.70 -2.17
C LYS A 64 -18.38 -25.22 -2.28
N ILE A 65 -18.94 -25.84 -3.34
CA ILE A 65 -18.84 -27.28 -3.58
C ILE A 65 -18.18 -27.45 -4.95
N SER A 66 -16.96 -27.98 -4.96
CA SER A 66 -16.17 -28.16 -6.18
C SER A 66 -16.72 -29.28 -7.07
N ASN A 67 -16.69 -29.06 -8.37
CA ASN A 67 -16.93 -30.08 -9.39
C ASN A 67 -16.17 -29.74 -10.69
N CYS A 68 -15.95 -30.76 -11.54
CA CYS A 68 -15.10 -30.63 -12.75
C CYS A 68 -15.67 -29.73 -13.86
N ASN A 69 -16.93 -29.30 -13.77
CA ASN A 69 -17.56 -28.45 -14.80
C ASN A 69 -17.49 -26.95 -14.44
N GLN A 70 -16.93 -26.60 -13.30
CA GLN A 70 -16.78 -25.20 -12.88
C GLN A 70 -15.72 -24.49 -13.69
N GLU A 71 -15.95 -23.21 -13.90
CA GLU A 71 -15.06 -22.38 -14.73
C GLU A 71 -14.64 -21.09 -13.98
N LEU A 72 -13.51 -20.56 -14.42
CA LEU A 72 -13.10 -19.20 -14.07
C LEU A 72 -13.98 -18.24 -14.86
N THR A 73 -15.08 -17.79 -14.25
CA THR A 73 -16.06 -16.93 -14.92
C THR A 73 -15.47 -15.57 -15.29
N GLN A 74 -16.00 -14.93 -16.34
CA GLN A 74 -15.50 -13.63 -16.79
C GLN A 74 -15.54 -12.57 -15.68
N ASN A 75 -16.55 -12.59 -14.81
CA ASN A 75 -16.64 -11.68 -13.66
C ASN A 75 -15.45 -11.77 -12.73
N ILE A 76 -14.93 -12.99 -12.46
CA ILE A 76 -13.72 -13.17 -11.63
C ILE A 76 -12.50 -12.61 -12.34
N VAL A 77 -12.37 -12.86 -13.66
CA VAL A 77 -11.26 -12.32 -14.47
C VAL A 77 -11.27 -10.79 -14.45
N ASP A 78 -12.42 -10.17 -14.63
CA ASP A 78 -12.59 -8.71 -14.63
C ASP A 78 -12.27 -8.13 -13.23
N GLU A 79 -12.69 -8.81 -12.17
CA GLU A 79 -12.37 -8.39 -10.79
C GLU A 79 -10.88 -8.52 -10.49
N ILE A 80 -10.19 -9.57 -10.95
CA ILE A 80 -8.73 -9.69 -10.85
C ILE A 80 -8.07 -8.52 -11.58
N ALA A 81 -8.46 -8.25 -12.83
CA ALA A 81 -7.91 -7.15 -13.61
C ALA A 81 -8.09 -5.79 -12.91
N LEU A 82 -9.23 -5.57 -12.26
CA LEU A 82 -9.50 -4.37 -11.51
C LEU A 82 -8.66 -4.26 -10.23
N LYS A 83 -8.49 -5.36 -9.48
CA LYS A 83 -7.70 -5.40 -8.24
C LYS A 83 -6.21 -5.16 -8.49
N TYR A 84 -5.70 -5.63 -9.62
CA TYR A 84 -4.27 -5.55 -9.98
C TYR A 84 -3.97 -4.51 -11.08
N LYS A 85 -4.85 -3.52 -11.27
CA LYS A 85 -4.67 -2.46 -12.28
C LYS A 85 -3.56 -1.46 -11.94
N ASP A 86 -3.36 -1.19 -10.66
CA ASP A 86 -2.36 -0.23 -10.22
C ASP A 86 -0.97 -0.88 -10.24
N PRO A 87 0.08 -0.17 -10.69
CA PRO A 87 1.44 -0.70 -10.66
C PRO A 87 1.90 -0.93 -9.22
N ALA A 88 2.74 -1.94 -9.01
CA ALA A 88 3.31 -2.25 -7.70
C ALA A 88 4.41 -1.23 -7.34
N LEU A 89 4.02 0.02 -7.11
CA LEU A 89 4.88 1.13 -6.75
C LEU A 89 4.59 1.60 -5.32
N PRO A 90 5.54 2.30 -4.66
CA PRO A 90 5.28 3.02 -3.42
C PRO A 90 4.33 4.20 -3.66
N ASP A 91 3.87 4.81 -2.58
CA ASP A 91 3.06 6.04 -2.59
C ASP A 91 3.30 6.74 -1.25
N MET A 92 4.20 7.72 -1.24
CA MET A 92 4.59 8.41 -0.03
C MET A 92 3.66 9.59 0.23
N ALA A 93 3.07 9.64 1.40
CA ALA A 93 2.09 10.68 1.73
C ALA A 93 2.31 11.27 3.12
N PHE A 94 2.05 12.57 3.24
CA PHE A 94 1.92 13.21 4.54
C PHE A 94 0.58 12.82 5.19
N LYS A 95 0.62 12.46 6.47
CA LYS A 95 -0.59 12.11 7.24
C LYS A 95 -0.91 13.15 8.30
N LYS A 96 0.11 13.82 8.82
CA LYS A 96 -0.03 14.88 9.81
C LYS A 96 1.19 15.80 9.72
N THR A 97 0.93 17.10 9.68
CA THR A 97 1.95 18.14 9.73
C THR A 97 1.57 19.16 10.78
N GLN A 98 2.48 19.41 11.71
CA GLN A 98 2.35 20.43 12.75
C GLN A 98 3.60 21.30 12.76
N VAL A 99 3.43 22.59 12.68
CA VAL A 99 4.52 23.55 12.65
C VAL A 99 4.20 24.71 13.60
N GLU A 100 5.19 25.07 14.43
CA GLU A 100 5.16 26.20 15.31
C GLU A 100 6.36 27.11 15.00
N LYS A 101 6.10 28.40 14.77
CA LYS A 101 7.13 29.41 14.51
C LYS A 101 7.28 30.32 15.72
N ASP A 102 8.52 30.45 16.20
CA ASP A 102 8.91 31.38 17.26
C ASP A 102 10.12 32.21 16.80
N GLY A 103 9.84 33.43 16.37
CA GLY A 103 10.84 34.30 15.76
C GLY A 103 11.52 33.65 14.56
N ARG A 104 12.82 33.38 14.68
CA ARG A 104 13.67 32.70 13.67
C ARG A 104 13.75 31.19 13.88
N TYR A 105 13.00 30.63 14.77
CA TYR A 105 13.02 29.20 15.07
C TYR A 105 11.70 28.55 14.71
N ILE A 106 11.82 27.35 14.17
CA ILE A 106 10.68 26.49 13.85
C ILE A 106 10.80 25.17 14.57
N ASN A 107 9.70 24.79 15.19
CA ASN A 107 9.49 23.44 15.69
C ASN A 107 8.48 22.75 14.77
N PHE A 108 8.75 21.52 14.39
CA PHE A 108 7.77 20.78 13.60
C PHE A 108 7.71 19.29 13.94
N GLU A 109 6.56 18.71 13.70
CA GLU A 109 6.32 17.28 13.69
C GLU A 109 5.61 16.93 12.38
N VAL A 110 6.21 16.05 11.56
CA VAL A 110 5.61 15.52 10.35
C VAL A 110 5.54 14.01 10.41
N SER A 111 4.41 13.45 10.00
CA SER A 111 4.19 12.01 9.89
C SER A 111 4.05 11.66 8.41
N ILE A 112 4.91 10.78 7.93
CA ILE A 112 4.98 10.33 6.54
C ILE A 112 4.73 8.84 6.51
N PHE A 113 3.91 8.37 5.55
CA PHE A 113 3.58 6.96 5.40
C PHE A 113 3.74 6.53 3.94
N ASN A 114 4.16 5.30 3.75
CA ASN A 114 4.06 4.63 2.47
C ASN A 114 2.68 3.94 2.40
N ILE A 115 1.78 4.52 1.63
CA ILE A 115 0.41 4.01 1.42
C ILE A 115 0.27 3.23 0.12
N GLY A 116 1.38 2.96 -0.57
CA GLY A 116 1.46 2.24 -1.84
C GLY A 116 1.54 0.72 -1.71
N LEU A 117 1.98 0.10 -2.79
CA LEU A 117 1.98 -1.35 -3.01
C LEU A 117 3.39 -1.98 -2.92
N SER A 118 4.46 -1.18 -2.91
CA SER A 118 5.83 -1.63 -2.73
C SER A 118 6.60 -0.76 -1.75
N GLY A 119 7.77 -1.21 -1.32
CA GLY A 119 8.68 -0.42 -0.47
C GLY A 119 9.48 0.61 -1.26
N THR A 120 10.12 1.54 -0.53
CA THR A 120 11.11 2.49 -1.08
C THR A 120 12.45 2.30 -0.42
N GLU A 121 13.50 2.76 -1.09
CA GLU A 121 14.85 2.87 -0.54
C GLU A 121 15.32 4.32 -0.62
N ASN A 122 16.21 4.70 0.33
CA ASN A 122 16.90 6.00 0.32
C ASN A 122 16.01 7.24 0.22
N THR A 123 14.80 7.18 0.75
CA THR A 123 13.88 8.31 0.77
C THR A 123 14.42 9.48 1.57
N ASN A 124 14.15 10.69 1.13
CA ASN A 124 14.51 11.92 1.83
C ASN A 124 13.33 12.91 1.88
N ILE A 125 13.39 13.83 2.83
CA ILE A 125 12.49 14.98 2.91
C ILE A 125 13.30 16.26 2.87
N LYS A 126 12.90 17.20 2.02
CA LYS A 126 13.47 18.54 1.92
C LYS A 126 12.52 19.54 2.53
N ILE A 127 13.10 20.51 3.23
CA ILE A 127 12.40 21.66 3.80
C ILE A 127 12.85 22.90 3.04
N ILE A 128 11.86 23.57 2.45
CA ILE A 128 12.06 24.71 1.55
C ILE A 128 11.32 25.92 2.08
N THR A 129 11.91 27.09 1.98
CA THR A 129 11.25 28.38 2.21
C THR A 129 11.81 29.42 1.26
N ASN A 130 10.96 30.33 0.75
CA ASN A 130 11.36 31.35 -0.23
C ASN A 130 12.19 30.75 -1.38
N ASP A 131 11.75 29.63 -1.95
CA ASP A 131 12.38 28.86 -3.03
C ASP A 131 13.81 28.35 -2.73
N ARG A 132 14.22 28.36 -1.46
CA ARG A 132 15.51 27.86 -1.01
C ARG A 132 15.35 26.65 -0.09
N GLU A 133 16.11 25.63 -0.40
CA GLU A 133 16.26 24.49 0.50
C GLU A 133 17.03 24.92 1.74
N ILE A 134 16.44 24.74 2.93
CA ILE A 134 17.08 25.05 4.21
C ILE A 134 17.58 23.81 4.92
N LYS A 135 16.98 22.65 4.67
CA LYS A 135 17.37 21.39 5.26
C LYS A 135 16.87 20.19 4.50
N THR A 136 17.68 19.15 4.47
CA THR A 136 17.29 17.81 4.01
C THR A 136 17.52 16.81 5.15
N TYR A 137 16.57 15.90 5.34
CA TYR A 137 16.69 14.77 6.26
C TYR A 137 16.56 13.47 5.47
N SER A 138 17.47 12.53 5.71
CA SER A 138 17.32 11.16 5.21
C SER A 138 16.27 10.45 6.04
N LEU A 139 15.34 9.80 5.34
CA LEU A 139 14.30 8.97 5.94
C LEU A 139 14.61 7.48 5.82
N ASN A 140 15.64 7.13 5.03
CA ASN A 140 15.95 5.75 4.67
C ASN A 140 14.74 5.04 4.04
N ASP A 141 14.66 3.72 4.22
CA ASP A 141 13.69 2.87 3.54
C ASP A 141 12.33 2.88 4.21
N PHE A 142 11.28 2.73 3.42
CA PHE A 142 9.93 2.48 3.90
C PHE A 142 9.42 1.15 3.37
N SER A 143 8.98 0.28 4.26
CA SER A 143 8.20 -0.90 3.87
C SER A 143 6.76 -0.50 3.53
N VAL A 144 6.04 -1.38 2.86
CA VAL A 144 4.61 -1.23 2.59
C VAL A 144 3.85 -0.97 3.90
N GLY A 145 3.00 0.05 3.92
CA GLY A 145 2.18 0.42 5.08
C GLY A 145 2.96 0.99 6.27
N SER A 146 4.28 1.13 6.18
CA SER A 146 5.08 1.72 7.26
C SER A 146 5.04 3.24 7.23
N GLY A 147 5.30 3.86 8.40
CA GLY A 147 5.40 5.30 8.53
C GLY A 147 6.52 5.73 9.44
N LYS A 148 6.92 7.01 9.31
CA LYS A 148 7.92 7.66 10.17
C LYS A 148 7.42 8.99 10.66
N ILE A 149 7.81 9.33 11.88
CA ILE A 149 7.54 10.63 12.47
C ILE A 149 8.86 11.36 12.66
N ILE A 150 8.96 12.56 12.10
CA ILE A 150 10.10 13.44 12.23
C ILE A 150 9.72 14.56 13.17
N LYS A 151 10.48 14.73 14.24
CA LYS A 151 10.33 15.84 15.19
C LYS A 151 11.61 16.64 15.20
N VAL A 152 11.49 17.91 14.89
CA VAL A 152 12.63 18.85 14.91
C VAL A 152 12.27 20.03 15.78
N LYS A 153 13.21 20.44 16.61
CA LYS A 153 13.11 21.63 17.46
C LYS A 153 14.19 22.63 17.10
N ASN A 154 13.84 23.90 17.16
CA ASN A 154 14.75 25.02 16.97
C ASN A 154 15.48 25.00 15.62
N LEU A 155 14.79 24.62 14.54
CA LEU A 155 15.33 24.77 13.19
C LEU A 155 15.42 26.27 12.89
N LEU A 156 16.65 26.76 12.66
CA LEU A 156 16.89 28.16 12.33
C LEU A 156 16.45 28.44 10.88
N VAL A 157 15.66 29.49 10.69
CA VAL A 157 15.16 29.93 9.39
C VAL A 157 15.47 31.42 9.18
N PRO A 158 15.42 31.93 7.92
CA PRO A 158 15.53 33.37 7.66
C PRO A 158 14.44 34.19 8.37
N ASP A 159 14.72 35.46 8.69
CA ASP A 159 13.83 36.33 9.47
C ASP A 159 12.45 36.53 8.84
N SER A 160 12.38 36.63 7.53
CA SER A 160 11.15 37.00 6.78
C SER A 160 10.64 35.85 5.91
N ILE A 161 10.25 34.75 6.56
CA ILE A 161 9.57 33.66 5.84
C ILE A 161 8.06 33.79 5.98
N THR A 162 7.33 33.51 4.89
CA THR A 162 5.86 33.51 4.84
C THR A 162 5.29 32.11 4.93
N GLY A 163 6.12 31.09 4.78
CA GLY A 163 5.71 29.70 4.84
C GLY A 163 6.88 28.73 4.72
N LEU A 164 6.57 27.48 4.87
CA LEU A 164 7.45 26.32 4.66
C LEU A 164 6.79 25.32 3.72
N THR A 165 7.60 24.72 2.86
CA THR A 165 7.21 23.57 2.07
C THR A 165 8.03 22.36 2.48
N PHE A 166 7.36 21.28 2.80
CA PHE A 166 7.95 19.96 2.99
C PHE A 166 7.76 19.17 1.71
N ILE A 167 8.81 18.61 1.14
CA ILE A 167 8.74 17.81 -0.09
C ILE A 167 9.49 16.49 0.13
N ILE A 168 8.80 15.39 -0.08
CA ILE A 168 9.41 14.06 -0.16
C ILE A 168 9.83 13.85 -1.61
N ASP A 169 10.99 13.25 -1.83
CA ASP A 169 11.50 12.91 -3.16
C ASP A 169 11.34 14.03 -4.21
N LYS A 170 11.83 15.22 -3.90
CA LYS A 170 11.66 16.44 -4.72
C LYS A 170 11.98 16.27 -6.21
N ASN A 171 12.86 15.35 -6.55
CA ASN A 171 13.30 15.15 -7.93
C ASN A 171 12.52 14.06 -8.67
N ASN A 172 11.57 13.41 -8.00
CA ASN A 172 10.86 12.22 -8.47
C ASN A 172 11.84 11.10 -8.90
N ASP A 173 12.87 10.87 -8.08
CA ASP A 173 13.85 9.81 -8.30
C ASP A 173 13.25 8.42 -7.99
N ILE A 174 12.19 8.38 -7.18
CA ILE A 174 11.41 7.19 -6.80
C ILE A 174 10.07 7.27 -7.53
N PRO A 175 9.82 6.43 -8.55
CA PRO A 175 8.50 6.39 -9.19
C PRO A 175 7.42 5.96 -8.19
N GLU A 176 6.32 6.73 -8.10
CA GLU A 176 5.24 6.50 -7.15
C GLU A 176 3.88 6.31 -7.84
N ILE A 177 2.91 5.74 -7.15
CA ILE A 177 1.53 5.63 -7.68
C ILE A 177 0.92 7.02 -7.83
N ASN A 178 1.25 7.93 -6.92
CA ASN A 178 0.77 9.31 -6.95
C ASN A 178 1.90 10.28 -6.58
N GLU A 179 2.40 11.02 -7.56
CA GLU A 179 3.47 12.01 -7.40
C GLU A 179 2.97 13.37 -6.85
N THR A 180 1.66 13.54 -6.64
CA THR A 180 1.09 14.85 -6.28
C THR A 180 0.87 15.03 -4.76
N ASN A 181 1.02 13.98 -3.96
CA ASN A 181 0.84 13.98 -2.51
C ASN A 181 2.15 14.04 -1.72
N ASN A 182 3.28 14.22 -2.42
CA ASN A 182 4.65 14.28 -1.87
C ASN A 182 5.00 15.65 -1.26
N GLY A 183 4.11 16.62 -1.33
CA GLY A 183 4.32 17.98 -0.85
C GLY A 183 3.29 18.42 0.17
N GLU A 184 3.74 19.19 1.17
CA GLU A 184 2.89 19.83 2.18
C GLU A 184 3.35 21.28 2.37
N GLU A 185 2.46 22.24 2.18
CA GLU A 185 2.75 23.66 2.32
C GLU A 185 2.07 24.24 3.57
N ILE A 186 2.83 24.95 4.38
CA ILE A 186 2.38 25.64 5.60
C ILE A 186 2.61 27.13 5.42
N VAL A 187 1.59 27.92 5.56
CA VAL A 187 1.62 29.39 5.51
C VAL A 187 1.56 29.93 6.93
N PHE A 188 2.35 30.97 7.24
CA PHE A 188 2.41 31.64 8.56
C PHE A 188 1.64 32.96 8.57
#